data_c8709f96d4d83abcc889554f6e2cda0a
#
_entry.id   c8709f96d4d83abcc889554f6e2cda0a
#
_cell.length_a   1.000
_cell.length_b   1.000
_cell.length_c   1.000
_cell.angle_alpha   90.00
_cell.angle_beta   90.00
_cell.angle_gamma   90.00
#
_symmetry.space_group_name_H-M   'P 1'
#
loop_
_entity.id
_entity.type
_entity.pdbx_description
1 polymer ?
#
loop_
_entity_poly.entity_id
_entity_poly.type
_entity_poly.pdbx_seq_one_letter_code
_entity_poly.pdbx_strand_id
1 'polypeptide(L)'
;MMHLNRVHLEEKRAYWAMVMPAFALYLLVMAFPIILSIMLSVSNYSGGKMFGGEKWGFAGFSAYARVFTDPWFWNALKNNLYIVLISVFGQLPLGFIFAYFIYSKIVRAPSFWQGVLYVPNIISVIVVGLLWQVIFSPHGPIAEIVNSIHASSFQGQLKAIFDGAGGFSLSDNVIKKILHLAGPSGQAMFSDPVPELRDLLASYNGQPISEIYTALSNLFVQKWSPAFLTKTDIAMLPVLFVILWMYTGMYLILFLANMQKIDAQIIESARIDGANEGQVMRYIILPALSGTIVNSAILAISGSLSSFALIFAMTGGGPSRVTEILSIYMYNNAFLGRPNFPLANAISLIMVLISVVLIVLTKAVEKRYGGKEE
;
A
#
# COMPACT_ATOMS: atom_id res chain seq x y z
N MET A 1 -12.15 58.75 24.00
CA MET A 1 -11.70 57.44 24.55
C MET A 1 -12.82 56.42 24.76
N MET A 2 -14.01 56.78 25.28
CA MET A 2 -15.13 55.81 25.47
C MET A 2 -15.69 55.19 24.18
N HIS A 3 -15.71 55.90 23.07
CA HIS A 3 -16.25 55.40 21.79
C HIS A 3 -15.36 54.34 21.16
N LEU A 4 -14.05 54.49 21.20
CA LEU A 4 -13.07 53.52 20.69
C LEU A 4 -13.11 52.18 21.47
N ASN A 5 -13.31 52.24 22.79
CA ASN A 5 -13.43 51.01 23.58
C ASN A 5 -14.74 50.24 23.30
N ARG A 6 -15.83 50.92 22.93
CA ARG A 6 -17.09 50.22 22.54
C ARG A 6 -16.98 49.53 21.20
N VAL A 7 -16.37 50.18 20.22
CA VAL A 7 -16.15 49.59 18.89
C VAL A 7 -15.29 48.30 19.00
N HIS A 8 -14.20 48.34 19.75
CA HIS A 8 -13.37 47.17 20.00
C HIS A 8 -14.08 46.03 20.78
N LEU A 9 -15.03 46.36 21.63
CA LEU A 9 -15.83 45.36 22.35
C LEU A 9 -16.89 44.73 21.47
N GLU A 10 -17.50 45.50 20.58
CA GLU A 10 -18.47 45.00 19.59
C GLU A 10 -17.80 44.13 18.53
N GLU A 11 -16.64 44.53 18.03
CA GLU A 11 -15.82 43.73 17.11
C GLU A 11 -15.39 42.39 17.75
N LYS A 12 -14.94 42.40 19.01
CA LYS A 12 -14.60 41.18 19.74
C LYS A 12 -15.82 40.27 19.97
N ARG A 13 -16.97 40.85 20.30
CA ARG A 13 -18.21 40.06 20.45
C ARG A 13 -18.66 39.46 19.13
N ALA A 14 -18.64 40.20 18.02
CA ALA A 14 -18.94 39.73 16.71
C ALA A 14 -17.98 38.62 16.28
N TYR A 15 -16.67 38.78 16.51
CA TYR A 15 -15.66 37.75 16.26
C TYR A 15 -15.96 36.44 17.02
N TRP A 16 -16.18 36.54 18.33
CA TRP A 16 -16.49 35.36 19.13
C TRP A 16 -17.84 34.72 18.76
N ALA A 17 -18.85 35.50 18.42
CA ALA A 17 -20.14 34.99 17.95
C ALA A 17 -20.01 34.20 16.64
N MET A 18 -19.09 34.59 15.76
CA MET A 18 -18.83 33.85 14.52
C MET A 18 -17.96 32.59 14.73
N VAL A 19 -16.95 32.68 15.62
CA VAL A 19 -16.00 31.58 15.83
C VAL A 19 -16.55 30.49 16.75
N MET A 20 -17.34 30.89 17.80
CA MET A 20 -17.81 29.94 18.82
C MET A 20 -18.62 28.76 18.32
N PRO A 21 -19.55 28.89 17.37
CA PRO A 21 -20.28 27.73 16.84
C PRO A 21 -19.35 26.69 16.21
N ALA A 22 -18.39 27.12 15.37
CA ALA A 22 -17.42 26.23 14.74
C ALA A 22 -16.47 25.61 15.78
N PHE A 23 -16.03 26.41 16.77
CA PHE A 23 -15.16 25.93 17.85
C PHE A 23 -15.88 24.94 18.76
N ALA A 24 -17.14 25.17 19.09
CA ALA A 24 -17.96 24.25 19.89
C ALA A 24 -18.16 22.89 19.15
N LEU A 25 -18.45 22.94 17.85
CA LEU A 25 -18.54 21.73 17.02
C LEU A 25 -17.19 20.99 16.96
N TYR A 26 -16.08 21.71 16.83
CA TYR A 26 -14.74 21.12 16.87
C TYR A 26 -14.47 20.43 18.21
N LEU A 27 -14.77 21.06 19.32
CA LEU A 27 -14.60 20.46 20.65
C LEU A 27 -15.47 19.21 20.83
N LEU A 28 -16.72 19.26 20.36
CA LEU A 28 -17.66 18.13 20.50
C LEU A 28 -17.29 16.97 19.60
N VAL A 29 -16.89 17.20 18.35
CA VAL A 29 -16.72 16.15 17.34
C VAL A 29 -15.28 15.64 17.32
N MET A 30 -14.30 16.49 17.63
CA MET A 30 -12.88 16.11 17.57
C MET A 30 -12.26 15.94 18.96
N ALA A 31 -12.30 16.98 19.81
CA ALA A 31 -11.60 16.93 21.07
C ALA A 31 -12.23 15.95 22.07
N PHE A 32 -13.55 15.91 22.17
CA PHE A 32 -14.23 15.01 23.10
C PHE A 32 -13.97 13.53 22.82
N PRO A 33 -14.07 12.99 21.59
CA PRO A 33 -13.72 11.61 21.30
C PRO A 33 -12.25 11.28 21.57
N ILE A 34 -11.32 12.22 21.35
CA ILE A 34 -9.89 12.02 21.65
C ILE A 34 -9.69 11.87 23.17
N ILE A 35 -10.29 12.78 23.96
CA ILE A 35 -10.23 12.70 25.43
C ILE A 35 -10.84 11.39 25.93
N LEU A 36 -11.99 11.01 25.36
CA LEU A 36 -12.65 9.75 25.70
C LEU A 36 -11.76 8.54 25.36
N SER A 37 -11.11 8.54 24.19
CA SER A 37 -10.16 7.50 23.81
C SER A 37 -8.99 7.38 24.80
N ILE A 38 -8.45 8.52 25.28
CA ILE A 38 -7.40 8.52 26.32
C ILE A 38 -7.93 7.91 27.61
N MET A 39 -9.12 8.28 28.06
CA MET A 39 -9.74 7.72 29.27
C MET A 39 -10.00 6.22 29.13
N LEU A 40 -10.54 5.78 28.00
CA LEU A 40 -10.80 4.36 27.72
C LEU A 40 -9.53 3.53 27.68
N SER A 41 -8.41 4.06 27.16
CA SER A 41 -7.15 3.33 27.05
C SER A 41 -6.54 2.95 28.40
N VAL A 42 -6.85 3.67 29.47
CA VAL A 42 -6.38 3.40 30.84
C VAL A 42 -7.49 2.83 31.74
N SER A 43 -8.60 2.43 31.17
CA SER A 43 -9.77 1.91 31.89
C SER A 43 -9.88 0.39 31.80
N ASN A 44 -10.78 -0.19 32.58
CA ASN A 44 -11.19 -1.59 32.48
C ASN A 44 -12.52 -1.77 31.72
N TYR A 45 -12.91 -0.79 30.89
CA TYR A 45 -14.18 -0.82 30.18
C TYR A 45 -14.28 -2.00 29.23
N SER A 46 -15.23 -2.90 29.46
CA SER A 46 -15.45 -4.14 28.70
C SER A 46 -16.61 -4.06 27.70
N GLY A 47 -17.24 -2.88 27.57
CA GLY A 47 -18.43 -2.67 26.72
C GLY A 47 -19.70 -2.48 27.57
N GLY A 48 -20.81 -2.26 26.88
CA GLY A 48 -22.11 -1.95 27.50
C GLY A 48 -22.40 -0.47 27.57
N LYS A 49 -23.31 -0.05 28.49
CA LYS A 49 -23.67 1.37 28.62
C LYS A 49 -22.52 2.15 29.21
N MET A 50 -22.01 3.11 28.46
CA MET A 50 -20.89 3.98 28.87
C MET A 50 -21.30 4.92 30.03
N PHE A 51 -22.56 5.37 30.04
CA PHE A 51 -23.13 6.20 31.09
C PHE A 51 -24.30 5.46 31.75
N GLY A 52 -24.28 5.35 33.08
CA GLY A 52 -25.35 4.69 33.85
C GLY A 52 -25.38 3.17 33.83
N GLY A 53 -24.29 2.52 33.37
CA GLY A 53 -24.07 1.07 33.44
C GLY A 53 -23.14 0.64 34.58
N GLU A 54 -22.53 -0.55 34.45
CA GLU A 54 -21.49 -1.00 35.38
C GLU A 54 -20.36 0.02 35.48
N LYS A 55 -19.87 0.24 36.70
CA LYS A 55 -18.79 1.19 36.95
C LYS A 55 -17.49 0.68 36.32
N TRP A 56 -17.06 1.32 35.22
CA TRP A 56 -15.72 1.14 34.71
C TRP A 56 -14.76 2.05 35.49
N GLY A 57 -13.60 1.52 35.86
CA GLY A 57 -12.62 2.19 36.68
C GLY A 57 -11.27 2.35 36.01
N PHE A 58 -10.36 3.01 36.69
CA PHE A 58 -8.98 3.14 36.24
C PHE A 58 -8.24 1.81 36.38
N ALA A 59 -7.69 1.29 35.26
CA ALA A 59 -6.91 0.05 35.17
C ALA A 59 -5.41 0.30 34.95
N GLY A 60 -4.99 1.56 34.97
CA GLY A 60 -3.61 1.96 34.71
C GLY A 60 -3.16 1.66 33.27
N PHE A 61 -1.91 1.33 33.10
CA PHE A 61 -1.27 1.10 31.81
C PHE A 61 -1.28 -0.38 31.37
N SER A 62 -2.16 -1.22 31.92
CA SER A 62 -2.22 -2.64 31.64
C SER A 62 -2.51 -2.93 30.15
N ALA A 63 -3.34 -2.11 29.49
CA ALA A 63 -3.59 -2.23 28.05
C ALA A 63 -2.32 -1.99 27.23
N TYR A 64 -1.54 -0.98 27.58
CA TYR A 64 -0.26 -0.70 26.90
C TYR A 64 0.76 -1.82 27.09
N ALA A 65 0.88 -2.36 28.29
CA ALA A 65 1.74 -3.51 28.54
C ALA A 65 1.37 -4.71 27.65
N ARG A 66 0.06 -4.99 27.49
CA ARG A 66 -0.43 -6.04 26.57
C ARG A 66 -0.08 -5.75 25.12
N VAL A 67 -0.24 -4.50 24.64
CA VAL A 67 0.12 -4.13 23.27
C VAL A 67 1.58 -4.48 22.98
N PHE A 68 2.51 -4.09 23.88
CA PHE A 68 3.94 -4.31 23.65
C PHE A 68 4.38 -5.77 23.82
N THR A 69 3.61 -6.59 24.53
CA THR A 69 3.88 -8.04 24.67
C THR A 69 3.24 -8.89 23.58
N ASP A 70 2.31 -8.33 22.77
CA ASP A 70 1.66 -9.04 21.69
C ASP A 70 2.52 -9.08 20.42
N PRO A 71 2.94 -10.27 19.94
CA PRO A 71 3.69 -10.40 18.70
C PRO A 71 2.97 -9.81 17.47
N TRP A 72 1.65 -9.81 17.46
CA TRP A 72 0.85 -9.28 16.36
C TRP A 72 0.93 -7.76 16.24
N PHE A 73 1.10 -7.07 17.36
CA PHE A 73 1.38 -5.63 17.34
C PHE A 73 2.68 -5.32 16.57
N TRP A 74 3.74 -6.06 16.85
CA TRP A 74 5.03 -5.87 16.19
C TRP A 74 4.99 -6.23 14.71
N ASN A 75 4.23 -7.27 14.35
CA ASN A 75 3.98 -7.61 12.94
C ASN A 75 3.22 -6.48 12.24
N ALA A 76 2.16 -5.97 12.84
CA ALA A 76 1.39 -4.85 12.29
C ALA A 76 2.22 -3.56 12.17
N LEU A 77 3.05 -3.26 13.15
CA LEU A 77 3.98 -2.13 13.13
C LEU A 77 5.02 -2.26 12.01
N LYS A 78 5.59 -3.44 11.83
CA LYS A 78 6.52 -3.75 10.73
C LYS A 78 5.85 -3.51 9.36
N ASN A 79 4.62 -3.96 9.19
CA ASN A 79 3.87 -3.77 7.96
C ASN A 79 3.57 -2.28 7.70
N ASN A 80 3.20 -1.52 8.73
CA ASN A 80 3.09 -0.06 8.62
C ASN A 80 4.41 0.59 8.20
N LEU A 81 5.53 0.13 8.75
CA LEU A 81 6.85 0.64 8.36
C LEU A 81 7.14 0.38 6.87
N TYR A 82 6.79 -0.78 6.34
CA TYR A 82 6.92 -1.05 4.90
C TYR A 82 6.10 -0.06 4.07
N ILE A 83 4.87 0.27 4.51
CA ILE A 83 4.04 1.25 3.81
C ILE A 83 4.67 2.66 3.89
N VAL A 84 5.17 3.07 5.05
CA VAL A 84 5.88 4.35 5.20
C VAL A 84 7.10 4.40 4.28
N LEU A 85 7.90 3.33 4.25
CA LEU A 85 9.09 3.26 3.39
C LEU A 85 8.74 3.36 1.90
N ILE A 86 7.75 2.60 1.43
CA ILE A 86 7.35 2.68 0.01
C ILE A 86 6.71 4.04 -0.32
N SER A 87 6.01 4.68 0.63
CA SER A 87 5.42 5.99 0.44
C SER A 87 6.49 7.09 0.36
N VAL A 88 7.47 7.09 1.26
CA VAL A 88 8.52 8.12 1.28
C VAL A 88 9.59 7.87 0.22
N PHE A 89 10.04 6.63 0.02
CA PHE A 89 11.15 6.30 -0.88
C PHE A 89 10.69 5.76 -2.25
N GLY A 90 9.42 5.45 -2.42
CA GLY A 90 8.83 5.04 -3.69
C GLY A 90 7.96 6.13 -4.31
N GLN A 91 6.84 6.49 -3.66
CA GLN A 91 5.86 7.43 -4.22
C GLN A 91 6.42 8.85 -4.43
N LEU A 92 7.14 9.38 -3.44
CA LEU A 92 7.69 10.73 -3.54
C LEU A 92 8.72 10.85 -4.68
N PRO A 93 9.77 9.98 -4.75
CA PRO A 93 10.72 10.03 -5.84
C PRO A 93 10.09 9.80 -7.21
N LEU A 94 9.16 8.84 -7.34
CA LEU A 94 8.45 8.60 -8.60
C LEU A 94 7.57 9.80 -8.98
N GLY A 95 6.84 10.37 -8.03
CA GLY A 95 6.03 11.57 -8.25
C GLY A 95 6.91 12.74 -8.69
N PHE A 96 8.06 12.94 -8.06
CA PHE A 96 9.04 13.96 -8.44
C PHE A 96 9.59 13.73 -9.86
N ILE A 97 10.00 12.50 -10.19
CA ILE A 97 10.54 12.15 -11.51
C ILE A 97 9.49 12.41 -12.61
N PHE A 98 8.25 11.98 -12.41
CA PHE A 98 7.18 12.21 -13.36
C PHE A 98 6.84 13.70 -13.50
N ALA A 99 6.82 14.45 -12.37
CA ALA A 99 6.66 15.90 -12.39
C ALA A 99 7.77 16.58 -13.17
N TYR A 100 9.02 16.19 -12.96
CA TYR A 100 10.18 16.73 -13.66
C TYR A 100 10.13 16.45 -15.17
N PHE A 101 9.76 15.25 -15.60
CA PHE A 101 9.64 14.91 -17.02
C PHE A 101 8.55 15.77 -17.72
N ILE A 102 7.46 16.03 -17.02
CA ILE A 102 6.39 16.88 -17.52
C ILE A 102 6.84 18.36 -17.56
N TYR A 103 7.46 18.83 -16.48
CA TYR A 103 7.96 20.19 -16.35
C TYR A 103 9.02 20.52 -17.42
N SER A 104 9.96 19.64 -17.65
CA SER A 104 11.03 19.77 -18.64
C SER A 104 10.57 19.54 -20.08
N LYS A 105 9.25 19.36 -20.32
CA LYS A 105 8.66 19.12 -21.64
C LYS A 105 9.25 17.92 -22.41
N ILE A 106 9.84 16.96 -21.69
CA ILE A 106 10.38 15.73 -22.28
C ILE A 106 9.25 14.85 -22.81
N VAL A 107 8.09 14.89 -22.15
CA VAL A 107 6.93 14.05 -22.46
C VAL A 107 5.99 14.76 -23.43
N ARG A 108 5.57 14.08 -24.50
CA ARG A 108 4.51 14.56 -25.41
C ARG A 108 3.14 14.41 -24.72
N ALA A 109 2.23 15.39 -24.95
CA ALA A 109 0.89 15.43 -24.34
C ALA A 109 0.91 15.40 -22.78
N PRO A 110 1.51 16.39 -22.12
CA PRO A 110 1.68 16.42 -20.66
C PRO A 110 0.37 16.31 -19.89
N SER A 111 -0.70 16.96 -20.35
CA SER A 111 -2.02 16.93 -19.69
C SER A 111 -2.65 15.53 -19.71
N PHE A 112 -2.42 14.76 -20.76
CA PHE A 112 -2.88 13.36 -20.82
C PHE A 112 -2.21 12.51 -19.73
N TRP A 113 -0.88 12.58 -19.61
CA TRP A 113 -0.14 11.81 -18.61
C TRP A 113 -0.44 12.25 -17.19
N GLN A 114 -0.63 13.55 -16.95
CA GLN A 114 -1.12 14.04 -15.64
C GLN A 114 -2.46 13.41 -15.28
N GLY A 115 -3.41 13.40 -16.23
CA GLY A 115 -4.71 12.78 -16.03
C GLY A 115 -4.59 11.29 -15.72
N VAL A 116 -3.92 10.53 -16.57
CA VAL A 116 -3.76 9.07 -16.42
C VAL A 116 -3.11 8.68 -15.09
N LEU A 117 -2.05 9.39 -14.69
CA LEU A 117 -1.35 9.10 -13.42
C LEU A 117 -2.12 9.56 -12.18
N TYR A 118 -3.02 10.54 -12.30
CA TYR A 118 -3.82 11.04 -11.20
C TYR A 118 -5.18 10.34 -11.05
N VAL A 119 -5.74 9.75 -12.12
CA VAL A 119 -7.04 9.04 -12.11
C VAL A 119 -7.15 8.01 -10.97
N PRO A 120 -6.13 7.17 -10.67
CA PRO A 120 -6.23 6.22 -9.57
C PRO A 120 -6.55 6.86 -8.21
N ASN A 121 -6.06 8.06 -7.97
CA ASN A 121 -6.28 8.80 -6.72
C ASN A 121 -7.69 9.37 -6.57
N ILE A 122 -8.41 9.55 -7.69
CA ILE A 122 -9.80 10.08 -7.68
C ILE A 122 -10.81 8.97 -7.37
N ILE A 123 -10.48 7.73 -7.72
CA ILE A 123 -11.39 6.59 -7.51
C ILE A 123 -11.47 6.27 -6.01
N SER A 124 -12.66 5.85 -5.58
CA SER A 124 -12.84 5.41 -4.18
C SER A 124 -11.82 4.34 -3.81
N VAL A 125 -11.12 4.54 -2.70
CA VAL A 125 -10.09 3.63 -2.17
C VAL A 125 -10.60 2.20 -2.00
N ILE A 126 -11.86 2.04 -1.56
CA ILE A 126 -12.49 0.73 -1.37
C ILE A 126 -12.71 0.05 -2.73
N VAL A 127 -13.19 0.80 -3.73
CA VAL A 127 -13.39 0.27 -5.09
C VAL A 127 -12.06 -0.18 -5.69
N VAL A 128 -11.01 0.63 -5.55
CA VAL A 128 -9.64 0.25 -5.99
C VAL A 128 -9.20 -1.02 -5.26
N GLY A 129 -9.38 -1.10 -3.94
CA GLY A 129 -9.02 -2.29 -3.17
C GLY A 129 -9.71 -3.57 -3.68
N LEU A 130 -11.02 -3.50 -3.91
CA LEU A 130 -11.81 -4.63 -4.43
C LEU A 130 -11.41 -5.01 -5.86
N LEU A 131 -11.16 -4.02 -6.74
CA LEU A 131 -10.70 -4.28 -8.10
C LEU A 131 -9.36 -5.03 -8.10
N TRP A 132 -8.40 -4.55 -7.31
CA TRP A 132 -7.10 -5.20 -7.23
C TRP A 132 -7.15 -6.57 -6.51
N GLN A 133 -8.08 -6.75 -5.56
CA GLN A 133 -8.35 -8.08 -4.98
C GLN A 133 -8.75 -9.08 -6.06
N VAL A 134 -9.62 -8.70 -6.99
CA VAL A 134 -10.02 -9.56 -8.12
C VAL A 134 -8.85 -9.76 -9.10
N ILE A 135 -8.12 -8.69 -9.42
CA ILE A 135 -6.98 -8.74 -10.36
C ILE A 135 -5.87 -9.67 -9.86
N PHE A 136 -5.57 -9.64 -8.56
CA PHE A 136 -4.55 -10.51 -7.94
C PHE A 136 -5.12 -11.83 -7.41
N SER A 137 -6.40 -12.13 -7.62
CA SER A 137 -6.98 -13.39 -7.18
C SER A 137 -6.36 -14.58 -7.94
N PRO A 138 -6.46 -15.81 -7.40
CA PRO A 138 -5.96 -17.02 -8.07
C PRO A 138 -6.57 -17.29 -9.46
N HIS A 139 -7.76 -16.74 -9.72
CA HIS A 139 -8.48 -16.83 -10.99
C HIS A 139 -8.62 -15.46 -11.66
N GLY A 140 -7.80 -14.48 -11.26
CA GLY A 140 -7.84 -13.13 -11.82
C GLY A 140 -7.00 -12.99 -13.09
N PRO A 141 -7.13 -11.84 -13.78
CA PRO A 141 -6.46 -11.60 -15.06
C PRO A 141 -4.94 -11.78 -15.02
N ILE A 142 -4.28 -11.40 -13.91
CA ILE A 142 -2.82 -11.59 -13.77
C ILE A 142 -2.49 -13.06 -13.67
N ALA A 143 -3.28 -13.84 -12.92
CA ALA A 143 -3.09 -15.28 -12.82
C ALA A 143 -3.27 -15.94 -14.19
N GLU A 144 -4.28 -15.56 -14.97
CA GLU A 144 -4.50 -16.06 -16.32
C GLU A 144 -3.33 -15.73 -17.27
N ILE A 145 -2.82 -14.50 -17.24
CA ILE A 145 -1.67 -14.10 -18.06
C ILE A 145 -0.43 -14.92 -17.67
N VAL A 146 -0.11 -15.02 -16.39
CA VAL A 146 1.04 -15.78 -15.91
C VAL A 146 0.89 -17.26 -16.25
N ASN A 147 -0.30 -17.84 -16.06
CA ASN A 147 -0.58 -19.23 -16.40
C ASN A 147 -0.47 -19.48 -17.89
N SER A 148 -0.94 -18.57 -18.75
CA SER A 148 -0.80 -18.70 -20.20
C SER A 148 0.65 -18.64 -20.65
N ILE A 149 1.48 -17.79 -20.06
CA ILE A 149 2.92 -17.72 -20.31
C ILE A 149 3.59 -19.03 -19.88
N HIS A 150 3.28 -19.51 -18.67
CA HIS A 150 3.81 -20.78 -18.17
C HIS A 150 3.34 -21.96 -19.02
N ALA A 151 2.06 -21.99 -19.40
CA ALA A 151 1.50 -23.02 -20.28
C ALA A 151 2.21 -23.04 -21.65
N SER A 152 2.41 -21.87 -22.25
CA SER A 152 3.11 -21.75 -23.54
C SER A 152 4.57 -22.20 -23.43
N SER A 153 5.27 -21.83 -22.38
CA SER A 153 6.63 -22.26 -22.10
C SER A 153 6.70 -23.77 -21.86
N PHE A 154 5.79 -24.31 -21.05
CA PHE A 154 5.70 -25.73 -20.77
C PHE A 154 5.39 -26.55 -22.03
N GLN A 155 4.42 -26.12 -22.86
CA GLN A 155 4.11 -26.74 -24.15
C GLN A 155 5.29 -26.70 -25.10
N GLY A 156 6.05 -25.62 -25.18
CA GLY A 156 7.28 -25.51 -25.96
C GLY A 156 8.33 -26.53 -25.55
N GLN A 157 8.52 -26.74 -24.23
CA GLN A 157 9.43 -27.75 -23.71
C GLN A 157 8.92 -29.20 -23.93
N LEU A 158 7.61 -29.42 -23.79
CA LEU A 158 6.98 -30.72 -24.13
C LEU A 158 7.19 -31.06 -25.60
N LYS A 159 6.98 -30.08 -26.48
CA LYS A 159 7.22 -30.25 -27.92
C LYS A 159 8.66 -30.68 -28.18
N ALA A 160 9.64 -30.00 -27.56
CA ALA A 160 11.05 -30.38 -27.70
C ALA A 160 11.35 -31.81 -27.20
N ILE A 161 10.66 -32.25 -26.11
CA ILE A 161 10.81 -33.63 -25.61
C ILE A 161 10.28 -34.65 -26.62
N PHE A 162 9.09 -34.44 -27.21
CA PHE A 162 8.49 -35.33 -28.16
C PHE A 162 9.21 -35.30 -29.54
N ASP A 163 9.61 -34.12 -30.02
CA ASP A 163 10.40 -33.98 -31.24
C ASP A 163 11.75 -34.70 -31.12
N GLY A 164 12.42 -34.60 -29.98
CA GLY A 164 13.64 -35.34 -29.68
C GLY A 164 13.47 -36.85 -29.53
N ALA A 165 12.23 -37.34 -29.34
CA ALA A 165 11.89 -38.74 -29.30
C ALA A 165 11.39 -39.29 -30.65
N GLY A 166 11.34 -38.46 -31.68
CA GLY A 166 10.80 -38.82 -33.00
C GLY A 166 9.25 -38.81 -33.06
N GLY A 167 8.61 -38.13 -32.13
CA GLY A 167 7.16 -37.99 -32.00
C GLY A 167 6.61 -38.46 -30.66
N PHE A 168 5.29 -38.69 -30.61
CA PHE A 168 4.63 -39.18 -29.39
C PHE A 168 5.19 -40.54 -28.97
N SER A 169 5.64 -40.67 -27.75
CA SER A 169 6.28 -41.90 -27.24
C SER A 169 5.92 -42.09 -25.74
N LEU A 170 5.57 -43.34 -25.41
CA LEU A 170 5.30 -43.80 -24.06
C LEU A 170 6.53 -44.42 -23.37
N SER A 171 7.73 -44.21 -23.92
CA SER A 171 8.95 -44.70 -23.30
C SER A 171 9.23 -44.09 -21.94
N ASP A 172 9.80 -44.86 -21.01
CA ASP A 172 10.12 -44.43 -19.66
C ASP A 172 11.01 -43.17 -19.65
N ASN A 173 11.88 -43.05 -20.67
CA ASN A 173 12.77 -41.91 -20.78
C ASN A 173 12.00 -40.62 -21.08
N VAL A 174 10.99 -40.67 -21.94
CA VAL A 174 10.11 -39.53 -22.26
C VAL A 174 9.26 -39.17 -21.01
N ILE A 175 8.65 -40.18 -20.39
CA ILE A 175 7.83 -39.99 -19.20
C ILE A 175 8.63 -39.34 -18.08
N LYS A 176 9.86 -39.82 -17.81
CA LYS A 176 10.75 -39.23 -16.80
C LYS A 176 11.13 -37.78 -17.13
N LYS A 177 11.34 -37.45 -18.40
CA LYS A 177 11.61 -36.06 -18.83
C LYS A 177 10.40 -35.16 -18.60
N ILE A 178 9.18 -35.63 -18.88
CA ILE A 178 7.94 -34.90 -18.64
C ILE A 178 7.75 -34.68 -17.12
N LEU A 179 7.97 -35.69 -16.30
CA LEU A 179 7.90 -35.58 -14.85
C LEU A 179 8.96 -34.63 -14.29
N HIS A 180 10.15 -34.62 -14.84
CA HIS A 180 11.19 -33.67 -14.47
C HIS A 180 10.80 -32.26 -14.86
N LEU A 181 10.20 -32.05 -16.02
CA LEU A 181 9.66 -30.76 -16.47
C LEU A 181 8.53 -30.27 -15.54
N ALA A 182 7.65 -31.17 -15.10
CA ALA A 182 6.55 -30.90 -14.18
C ALA A 182 7.03 -30.49 -12.76
N GLY A 183 8.27 -30.84 -12.43
CA GLY A 183 8.89 -30.51 -11.13
C GLY A 183 8.33 -31.31 -9.94
N PRO A 184 8.79 -31.01 -8.70
CA PRO A 184 8.36 -31.76 -7.52
C PRO A 184 6.85 -31.72 -7.28
N SER A 185 6.21 -30.58 -7.53
CA SER A 185 4.76 -30.41 -7.35
C SER A 185 3.94 -31.25 -8.33
N GLY A 186 4.40 -31.35 -9.59
CA GLY A 186 3.76 -32.19 -10.58
C GLY A 186 3.96 -33.70 -10.31
N GLN A 187 5.13 -34.07 -9.84
CA GLN A 187 5.43 -35.46 -9.44
C GLN A 187 4.58 -35.91 -8.25
N ALA A 188 4.38 -35.03 -7.27
CA ALA A 188 3.57 -35.30 -6.06
C ALA A 188 2.06 -35.47 -6.35
N MET A 189 1.61 -35.29 -7.59
CA MET A 189 0.22 -35.56 -7.99
C MET A 189 -0.09 -37.06 -8.13
N PHE A 190 0.92 -37.87 -8.29
CA PHE A 190 0.82 -39.31 -8.54
C PHE A 190 1.39 -40.09 -7.36
N SER A 191 0.79 -41.22 -7.02
CA SER A 191 1.31 -42.17 -6.04
C SER A 191 2.52 -42.91 -6.59
N ASP A 192 2.41 -43.35 -7.86
CA ASP A 192 3.52 -43.92 -8.66
C ASP A 192 3.61 -43.14 -9.98
N PRO A 193 4.47 -42.11 -10.05
CA PRO A 193 4.43 -41.15 -11.17
C PRO A 193 4.68 -41.73 -12.56
N VAL A 194 5.53 -42.74 -12.70
CA VAL A 194 5.89 -43.22 -14.02
C VAL A 194 4.79 -44.07 -14.69
N PRO A 195 4.23 -45.10 -14.03
CA PRO A 195 3.13 -45.88 -14.63
C PRO A 195 1.85 -45.05 -14.75
N GLU A 196 1.48 -44.24 -13.72
CA GLU A 196 0.24 -43.47 -13.77
C GLU A 196 0.26 -42.41 -14.90
N LEU A 197 1.38 -41.68 -15.11
CA LEU A 197 1.52 -40.79 -16.25
C LEU A 197 1.55 -41.51 -17.57
N ARG A 198 2.11 -42.72 -17.62
CA ARG A 198 2.07 -43.57 -18.82
C ARG A 198 0.63 -43.95 -19.20
N ASP A 199 -0.16 -44.38 -18.22
CA ASP A 199 -1.55 -44.79 -18.43
C ASP A 199 -2.40 -43.58 -18.86
N LEU A 200 -2.16 -42.41 -18.24
CA LEU A 200 -2.77 -41.17 -18.68
C LEU A 200 -2.42 -40.84 -20.13
N LEU A 201 -1.16 -40.89 -20.52
CA LEU A 201 -0.74 -40.61 -21.88
C LEU A 201 -1.25 -41.67 -22.88
N ALA A 202 -1.36 -42.92 -22.46
CA ALA A 202 -1.93 -43.99 -23.28
C ALA A 202 -3.41 -43.74 -23.62
N SER A 203 -4.16 -43.08 -22.75
CA SER A 203 -5.55 -42.71 -23.02
C SER A 203 -5.70 -41.68 -24.16
N TYR A 204 -4.63 -40.96 -24.48
CA TYR A 204 -4.57 -40.00 -25.60
C TYR A 204 -3.98 -40.61 -26.89
N ASN A 205 -3.71 -41.89 -26.90
CA ASN A 205 -3.16 -42.55 -28.09
C ASN A 205 -4.13 -42.42 -29.29
N GLY A 206 -3.63 -41.89 -30.41
CA GLY A 206 -4.43 -41.61 -31.60
C GLY A 206 -5.07 -40.22 -31.64
N GLN A 207 -4.92 -39.40 -30.60
CA GLN A 207 -5.35 -38.00 -30.62
C GLN A 207 -4.26 -37.09 -31.21
N PRO A 208 -4.63 -35.88 -31.69
CA PRO A 208 -3.66 -34.87 -32.12
C PRO A 208 -2.69 -34.53 -30.99
N ILE A 209 -1.41 -34.43 -31.28
CA ILE A 209 -0.35 -34.14 -30.29
C ILE A 209 -0.57 -32.80 -29.57
N SER A 210 -1.27 -31.86 -30.22
CA SER A 210 -1.68 -30.59 -29.65
C SER A 210 -2.65 -30.73 -28.46
N GLU A 211 -3.51 -31.73 -28.48
CA GLU A 211 -4.43 -32.02 -27.37
C GLU A 211 -3.68 -32.59 -26.19
N ILE A 212 -2.68 -33.43 -26.43
CA ILE A 212 -1.79 -33.96 -25.39
C ILE A 212 -1.02 -32.82 -24.71
N TYR A 213 -0.49 -31.87 -25.49
CA TYR A 213 0.17 -30.70 -24.94
C TYR A 213 -0.77 -29.87 -24.07
N THR A 214 -2.00 -29.66 -24.51
CA THR A 214 -3.01 -28.91 -23.78
C THR A 214 -3.42 -29.64 -22.50
N ALA A 215 -3.65 -30.94 -22.57
CA ALA A 215 -4.03 -31.76 -21.41
C ALA A 215 -2.92 -31.77 -20.34
N LEU A 216 -1.68 -32.01 -20.72
CA LEU A 216 -0.53 -32.00 -19.81
C LEU A 216 -0.28 -30.57 -19.23
N SER A 217 -0.43 -29.55 -20.04
CA SER A 217 -0.33 -28.16 -19.60
C SER A 217 -1.39 -27.86 -18.57
N ASN A 218 -2.65 -28.19 -18.83
CA ASN A 218 -3.73 -27.98 -17.86
C ASN A 218 -3.50 -28.78 -16.57
N LEU A 219 -2.98 -29.99 -16.68
CA LEU A 219 -2.69 -30.80 -15.50
C LEU A 219 -1.59 -30.21 -14.61
N PHE A 220 -0.46 -29.81 -15.20
CA PHE A 220 0.71 -29.41 -14.44
C PHE A 220 0.76 -27.89 -14.16
N VAL A 221 0.21 -27.05 -15.03
CA VAL A 221 0.24 -25.60 -14.87
C VAL A 221 -0.86 -25.09 -13.93
N GLN A 222 -2.00 -25.77 -13.84
CA GLN A 222 -3.08 -25.38 -12.92
C GLN A 222 -2.65 -25.23 -11.45
N LYS A 223 -1.60 -25.93 -11.02
CA LYS A 223 -1.04 -25.81 -9.66
C LYS A 223 -0.02 -24.68 -9.50
N TRP A 224 0.40 -24.04 -10.57
CA TRP A 224 1.35 -22.91 -10.55
C TRP A 224 0.62 -21.56 -10.53
N SER A 225 -0.68 -21.56 -10.28
CA SER A 225 -1.44 -20.32 -10.18
C SER A 225 -0.84 -19.40 -9.13
N PRO A 226 -0.42 -18.19 -9.50
CA PRO A 226 0.18 -17.25 -8.57
C PRO A 226 -0.91 -16.71 -7.65
N ALA A 227 -1.06 -17.34 -6.50
CA ALA A 227 -1.96 -16.90 -5.45
C ALA A 227 -1.34 -15.70 -4.67
N PHE A 228 -1.17 -14.57 -5.35
CA PHE A 228 -0.44 -13.41 -4.82
C PHE A 228 -0.94 -12.95 -3.46
N LEU A 229 -2.26 -12.91 -3.23
CA LEU A 229 -2.84 -12.44 -1.99
C LEU A 229 -3.06 -13.55 -0.93
N THR A 230 -2.89 -14.82 -1.30
CA THR A 230 -3.14 -15.95 -0.40
C THR A 230 -1.85 -16.63 0.10
N LYS A 231 -0.70 -16.32 -0.52
CA LYS A 231 0.61 -16.80 -0.04
C LYS A 231 1.17 -15.84 1.00
N THR A 232 1.50 -16.37 2.18
CA THR A 232 2.03 -15.58 3.30
C THR A 232 3.32 -14.83 2.96
N ASP A 233 4.16 -15.41 2.10
CA ASP A 233 5.49 -14.88 1.82
C ASP A 233 5.46 -13.64 0.90
N ILE A 234 4.43 -13.51 0.06
CA ILE A 234 4.38 -12.48 -0.97
C ILE A 234 3.15 -11.57 -0.90
N ALA A 235 2.16 -11.86 -0.04
CA ALA A 235 0.89 -11.14 -0.01
C ALA A 235 1.03 -9.62 0.23
N MET A 236 2.11 -9.18 0.88
CA MET A 236 2.37 -7.76 1.10
C MET A 236 2.83 -7.02 -0.16
N LEU A 237 3.48 -7.70 -1.12
CA LEU A 237 4.01 -7.07 -2.34
C LEU A 237 2.92 -6.45 -3.23
N PRO A 238 1.82 -7.17 -3.58
CA PRO A 238 0.70 -6.57 -4.30
C PRO A 238 0.11 -5.35 -3.59
N VAL A 239 -0.02 -5.41 -2.25
CA VAL A 239 -0.54 -4.29 -1.45
C VAL A 239 0.37 -3.07 -1.60
N LEU A 240 1.68 -3.23 -1.44
CA LEU A 240 2.66 -2.16 -1.61
C LEU A 240 2.65 -1.60 -3.04
N PHE A 241 2.51 -2.46 -4.05
CA PHE A 241 2.40 -2.03 -5.44
C PHE A 241 1.16 -1.15 -5.68
N VAL A 242 0.00 -1.56 -5.17
CA VAL A 242 -1.24 -0.78 -5.33
C VAL A 242 -1.16 0.55 -4.60
N ILE A 243 -0.57 0.59 -3.40
CA ILE A 243 -0.31 1.81 -2.66
C ILE A 243 0.59 2.75 -3.48
N LEU A 244 1.69 2.22 -4.02
CA LEU A 244 2.62 2.97 -4.86
C LEU A 244 1.91 3.57 -6.08
N TRP A 245 1.20 2.74 -6.83
CA TRP A 245 0.48 3.14 -8.05
C TRP A 245 -0.62 4.17 -7.76
N MET A 246 -1.42 3.96 -6.70
CA MET A 246 -2.58 4.79 -6.40
C MET A 246 -2.19 6.22 -6.01
N TYR A 247 -1.16 6.39 -5.18
CA TYR A 247 -0.87 7.70 -4.58
C TYR A 247 0.28 8.47 -5.27
N THR A 248 1.04 7.86 -6.16
CA THR A 248 2.15 8.54 -6.87
C THR A 248 1.66 9.75 -7.67
N GLY A 249 0.46 9.67 -8.29
CA GLY A 249 -0.12 10.77 -9.05
C GLY A 249 -0.41 12.03 -8.23
N MET A 250 -0.78 11.89 -6.97
CA MET A 250 -0.97 13.02 -6.06
C MET A 250 0.34 13.79 -5.87
N TYR A 251 1.44 13.09 -5.62
CA TYR A 251 2.76 13.72 -5.44
C TYR A 251 3.29 14.32 -6.74
N LEU A 252 3.01 13.70 -7.89
CA LEU A 252 3.29 14.28 -9.20
C LEU A 252 2.66 15.68 -9.33
N ILE A 253 1.36 15.81 -9.08
CA ILE A 253 0.66 17.09 -9.18
C ILE A 253 1.24 18.12 -8.19
N LEU A 254 1.50 17.69 -6.95
CA LEU A 254 2.05 18.55 -5.90
C LEU A 254 3.44 19.09 -6.28
N PHE A 255 4.34 18.24 -6.76
CA PHE A 255 5.66 18.64 -7.20
C PHE A 255 5.60 19.51 -8.45
N LEU A 256 4.79 19.14 -9.44
CA LEU A 256 4.64 19.89 -10.68
C LEU A 256 4.14 21.32 -10.42
N ALA A 257 3.12 21.46 -9.57
CA ALA A 257 2.58 22.76 -9.21
C ALA A 257 3.60 23.67 -8.51
N ASN A 258 4.52 23.09 -7.71
CA ASN A 258 5.58 23.87 -7.06
C ASN A 258 6.79 24.11 -8.00
N MET A 259 7.10 23.18 -8.91
CA MET A 259 8.10 23.43 -9.96
C MET A 259 7.71 24.60 -10.86
N GLN A 260 6.41 24.74 -11.18
CA GLN A 260 5.89 25.83 -12.02
C GLN A 260 5.99 27.22 -11.37
N LYS A 261 6.24 27.29 -10.05
CA LYS A 261 6.46 28.56 -9.34
C LYS A 261 7.91 29.04 -9.40
N ILE A 262 8.84 28.17 -9.83
CA ILE A 262 10.25 28.54 -9.97
C ILE A 262 10.37 29.51 -11.14
N ASP A 263 11.06 30.64 -10.93
CA ASP A 263 11.26 31.62 -11.96
C ASP A 263 12.07 31.03 -13.14
N ALA A 264 11.45 31.05 -14.31
CA ALA A 264 12.06 30.53 -15.53
C ALA A 264 13.38 31.24 -15.88
N GLN A 265 13.53 32.51 -15.50
CA GLN A 265 14.75 33.30 -15.77
C GLN A 265 15.97 32.70 -15.01
N ILE A 266 15.78 32.20 -13.79
CA ILE A 266 16.83 31.56 -13.02
C ILE A 266 17.34 30.30 -13.75
N ILE A 267 16.45 29.49 -14.28
CA ILE A 267 16.81 28.27 -15.01
C ILE A 267 17.48 28.62 -16.35
N GLU A 268 16.97 29.64 -17.03
CA GLU A 268 17.49 30.09 -18.32
C GLU A 268 18.89 30.68 -18.19
N SER A 269 19.13 31.51 -17.17
CA SER A 269 20.45 32.05 -16.84
C SER A 269 21.45 30.94 -16.52
N ALA A 270 21.08 29.95 -15.71
CA ALA A 270 21.94 28.82 -15.39
C ALA A 270 22.34 28.00 -16.66
N ARG A 271 21.40 27.85 -17.61
CA ARG A 271 21.71 27.18 -18.89
C ARG A 271 22.65 28.01 -19.78
N ILE A 272 22.51 29.33 -19.76
CA ILE A 272 23.44 30.25 -20.45
C ILE A 272 24.83 30.14 -19.85
N ASP A 273 24.94 30.01 -18.51
CA ASP A 273 26.18 29.79 -17.78
C ASP A 273 26.78 28.38 -17.98
N GLY A 274 26.14 27.51 -18.79
CA GLY A 274 26.64 26.19 -19.15
C GLY A 274 26.19 25.06 -18.22
N ALA A 275 25.23 25.29 -17.32
CA ALA A 275 24.69 24.23 -16.47
C ALA A 275 23.94 23.18 -17.30
N ASN A 276 24.27 21.92 -17.10
CA ASN A 276 23.47 20.81 -17.68
C ASN A 276 22.19 20.53 -16.87
N GLU A 277 21.26 19.79 -17.45
CA GLU A 277 19.95 19.51 -16.82
C GLU A 277 20.07 18.84 -15.43
N GLY A 278 21.05 17.99 -15.20
CA GLY A 278 21.32 17.40 -13.91
C GLY A 278 21.80 18.42 -12.87
N GLN A 279 22.57 19.42 -13.28
CA GLN A 279 23.01 20.53 -12.42
C GLN A 279 21.83 21.45 -12.10
N VAL A 280 21.01 21.79 -13.08
CA VAL A 280 19.77 22.56 -12.88
C VAL A 280 18.86 21.84 -11.88
N MET A 281 18.64 20.55 -12.07
CA MET A 281 17.82 19.74 -11.16
C MET A 281 18.39 19.75 -9.74
N ARG A 282 19.71 19.50 -9.58
CA ARG A 282 20.34 19.32 -8.27
C ARG A 282 20.54 20.62 -7.50
N TYR A 283 20.90 21.70 -8.18
CA TYR A 283 21.31 22.95 -7.54
C TYR A 283 20.23 24.03 -7.56
N ILE A 284 19.19 23.91 -8.39
CA ILE A 284 18.11 24.89 -8.49
C ILE A 284 16.78 24.26 -8.08
N ILE A 285 16.34 23.21 -8.77
CA ILE A 285 14.97 22.64 -8.58
C ILE A 285 14.84 21.92 -7.23
N LEU A 286 15.77 21.04 -6.90
CA LEU A 286 15.69 20.28 -5.64
C LEU A 286 15.74 21.17 -4.39
N PRO A 287 16.65 22.17 -4.28
CA PRO A 287 16.63 23.09 -3.16
C PRO A 287 15.36 23.94 -3.09
N ALA A 288 14.88 24.45 -4.24
CA ALA A 288 13.63 25.22 -4.29
C ALA A 288 12.39 24.41 -3.87
N LEU A 289 12.44 23.09 -3.98
CA LEU A 289 11.36 22.18 -3.57
C LEU A 289 11.55 21.56 -2.20
N SER A 290 12.57 21.96 -1.43
CA SER A 290 12.89 21.34 -0.13
C SER A 290 11.68 21.31 0.81
N GLY A 291 11.00 22.44 0.99
CA GLY A 291 9.79 22.52 1.81
C GLY A 291 8.63 21.66 1.26
N THR A 292 8.49 21.58 -0.07
CA THR A 292 7.49 20.71 -0.69
C THR A 292 7.80 19.24 -0.44
N ILE A 293 9.05 18.83 -0.52
CA ILE A 293 9.49 17.44 -0.25
C ILE A 293 9.16 17.06 1.20
N VAL A 294 9.46 17.93 2.15
CA VAL A 294 9.18 17.67 3.58
C VAL A 294 7.68 17.61 3.86
N ASN A 295 6.92 18.56 3.34
CA ASN A 295 5.46 18.53 3.50
C ASN A 295 4.85 17.28 2.86
N SER A 296 5.35 16.86 1.69
CA SER A 296 4.95 15.62 1.05
C SER A 296 5.29 14.38 1.88
N ALA A 297 6.48 14.37 2.50
CA ALA A 297 6.89 13.27 3.39
C ALA A 297 6.01 13.19 4.64
N ILE A 298 5.63 14.32 5.23
CA ILE A 298 4.69 14.36 6.37
C ILE A 298 3.33 13.81 5.95
N LEU A 299 2.80 14.21 4.79
CA LEU A 299 1.55 13.67 4.25
C LEU A 299 1.64 12.16 3.98
N ALA A 300 2.74 11.70 3.41
CA ALA A 300 2.98 10.29 3.13
C ALA A 300 3.02 9.45 4.41
N ILE A 301 3.72 9.91 5.43
CA ILE A 301 3.81 9.24 6.75
C ILE A 301 2.44 9.17 7.41
N SER A 302 1.73 10.29 7.49
CA SER A 302 0.39 10.35 8.11
C SER A 302 -0.62 9.47 7.37
N GLY A 303 -0.63 9.53 6.03
CA GLY A 303 -1.48 8.70 5.18
C GLY A 303 -1.17 7.20 5.32
N SER A 304 0.11 6.84 5.41
CA SER A 304 0.55 5.44 5.57
C SER A 304 0.08 4.81 6.88
N LEU A 305 0.11 5.57 7.98
CA LEU A 305 -0.37 5.09 9.28
C LEU A 305 -1.89 4.96 9.33
N SER A 306 -2.60 5.76 8.52
CA SER A 306 -4.07 5.78 8.44
C SER A 306 -4.63 4.91 7.30
N SER A 307 -3.81 4.12 6.59
CA SER A 307 -4.20 3.38 5.38
C SER A 307 -5.02 2.11 5.67
N PHE A 308 -6.14 2.25 6.38
CA PHE A 308 -7.05 1.15 6.71
C PHE A 308 -7.81 0.62 5.48
N ALA A 309 -8.51 1.51 4.77
CA ALA A 309 -9.57 1.14 3.84
C ALA A 309 -9.07 0.29 2.66
N LEU A 310 -7.91 0.64 2.09
CA LEU A 310 -7.34 -0.09 0.96
C LEU A 310 -6.96 -1.52 1.34
N ILE A 311 -6.19 -1.68 2.42
CA ILE A 311 -5.68 -2.98 2.83
C ILE A 311 -6.79 -3.86 3.36
N PHE A 312 -7.76 -3.28 4.07
CA PHE A 312 -8.95 -3.99 4.53
C PHE A 312 -9.77 -4.51 3.34
N ALA A 313 -9.97 -3.70 2.29
CA ALA A 313 -10.69 -4.11 1.09
C ALA A 313 -9.93 -5.16 0.26
N MET A 314 -8.59 -5.09 0.19
CA MET A 314 -7.78 -6.04 -0.58
C MET A 314 -7.61 -7.40 0.10
N THR A 315 -7.34 -7.40 1.41
CA THR A 315 -6.87 -8.60 2.11
C THR A 315 -7.54 -8.83 3.48
N GLY A 316 -8.21 -7.82 4.04
CA GLY A 316 -8.69 -7.86 5.42
C GLY A 316 -7.57 -8.05 6.47
N GLY A 317 -6.30 -7.83 6.07
CA GLY A 317 -5.12 -8.13 6.91
C GLY A 317 -4.54 -9.54 6.72
N GLY A 318 -5.22 -10.40 5.92
CA GLY A 318 -4.80 -11.78 5.64
C GLY A 318 -3.71 -11.93 4.57
N PRO A 319 -3.32 -13.18 4.23
CA PRO A 319 -3.58 -14.40 4.99
C PRO A 319 -2.80 -14.43 6.32
N SER A 320 -3.29 -15.14 7.31
CA SER A 320 -2.61 -15.34 8.59
C SER A 320 -2.02 -14.05 9.22
N ARG A 321 -2.72 -12.91 9.05
CA ARG A 321 -2.33 -11.58 9.55
C ARG A 321 -1.03 -10.99 8.93
N VAL A 322 -0.57 -11.51 7.79
CA VAL A 322 0.71 -11.08 7.17
C VAL A 322 0.64 -9.66 6.62
N THR A 323 -0.54 -9.23 6.14
CA THR A 323 -0.76 -7.87 5.65
C THR A 323 -1.44 -6.96 6.68
N GLU A 324 -1.63 -7.46 7.91
CA GLU A 324 -2.28 -6.68 8.96
C GLU A 324 -1.42 -5.49 9.37
N ILE A 325 -2.04 -4.32 9.38
CA ILE A 325 -1.45 -3.06 9.83
C ILE A 325 -2.06 -2.62 11.17
N LEU A 326 -1.49 -1.65 11.83
CA LEU A 326 -1.93 -1.20 13.15
C LEU A 326 -3.40 -0.79 13.20
N SER A 327 -3.91 -0.14 12.14
CA SER A 327 -5.32 0.26 12.06
C SER A 327 -6.27 -0.95 11.92
N ILE A 328 -5.87 -2.01 11.21
CA ILE A 328 -6.63 -3.27 11.12
C ILE A 328 -6.51 -4.03 12.46
N TYR A 329 -5.33 -4.08 13.06
CA TYR A 329 -5.11 -4.68 14.37
C TYR A 329 -5.97 -4.01 15.45
N MET A 330 -6.03 -2.66 15.45
CA MET A 330 -6.93 -1.90 16.31
C MET A 330 -8.40 -2.26 16.06
N TYR A 331 -8.83 -2.27 14.79
CA TYR A 331 -10.19 -2.60 14.39
C TYR A 331 -10.60 -4.02 14.85
N ASN A 332 -9.73 -4.99 14.65
CA ASN A 332 -9.97 -6.37 15.06
C ASN A 332 -10.17 -6.48 16.58
N ASN A 333 -9.37 -5.76 17.37
CA ASN A 333 -9.52 -5.74 18.83
C ASN A 333 -10.74 -4.96 19.31
N ALA A 334 -11.20 -3.95 18.55
CA ALA A 334 -12.38 -3.16 18.92
C ALA A 334 -13.69 -3.84 18.58
N PHE A 335 -13.76 -4.57 17.45
CA PHE A 335 -15.05 -4.95 16.84
C PHE A 335 -15.17 -6.45 16.52
N LEU A 336 -14.09 -7.22 16.46
CA LEU A 336 -14.15 -8.64 16.13
C LEU A 336 -13.96 -9.52 17.39
N GLY A 337 -14.71 -10.60 17.46
CA GLY A 337 -14.66 -11.55 18.58
C GLY A 337 -15.15 -10.95 19.89
N ARG A 338 -14.30 -10.94 20.92
CA ARG A 338 -14.58 -10.28 22.21
C ARG A 338 -13.96 -8.88 22.19
N PRO A 339 -14.75 -7.81 22.07
CA PRO A 339 -14.23 -6.45 22.01
C PRO A 339 -13.38 -6.10 23.23
N ASN A 340 -12.21 -5.52 22.98
CA ASN A 340 -11.32 -5.00 24.00
C ASN A 340 -11.05 -3.52 23.74
N PHE A 341 -11.98 -2.68 24.18
CA PHE A 341 -11.93 -1.24 23.94
C PHE A 341 -10.69 -0.56 24.53
N PRO A 342 -10.23 -0.89 25.77
CA PRO A 342 -9.01 -0.34 26.30
C PRO A 342 -7.79 -0.62 25.42
N LEU A 343 -7.65 -1.85 24.95
CA LEU A 343 -6.55 -2.27 24.07
C LEU A 343 -6.59 -1.54 22.73
N ALA A 344 -7.78 -1.47 22.10
CA ALA A 344 -7.95 -0.78 20.83
C ALA A 344 -7.64 0.73 20.94
N ASN A 345 -8.08 1.39 22.02
CA ASN A 345 -7.77 2.78 22.27
C ASN A 345 -6.28 3.00 22.59
N ALA A 346 -5.64 2.09 23.31
CA ALA A 346 -4.20 2.15 23.54
C ALA A 346 -3.40 2.03 22.22
N ILE A 347 -3.80 1.13 21.31
CA ILE A 347 -3.21 1.01 19.96
C ILE A 347 -3.37 2.32 19.19
N SER A 348 -4.58 2.89 19.20
CA SER A 348 -4.85 4.16 18.52
C SER A 348 -3.94 5.30 19.02
N LEU A 349 -3.76 5.43 20.33
CA LEU A 349 -2.88 6.44 20.91
C LEU A 349 -1.40 6.19 20.59
N ILE A 350 -0.97 4.94 20.57
CA ILE A 350 0.39 4.56 20.13
C ILE A 350 0.59 4.97 18.67
N MET A 351 -0.39 4.73 17.80
CA MET A 351 -0.32 5.15 16.38
C MET A 351 -0.16 6.67 16.25
N VAL A 352 -0.91 7.45 17.03
CA VAL A 352 -0.78 8.93 17.08
C VAL A 352 0.62 9.33 17.54
N LEU A 353 1.14 8.70 18.60
CA LEU A 353 2.49 8.98 19.10
C LEU A 353 3.56 8.66 18.04
N ILE A 354 3.46 7.53 17.37
CA ILE A 354 4.36 7.15 16.27
C ILE A 354 4.30 8.20 15.15
N SER A 355 3.10 8.63 14.75
CA SER A 355 2.93 9.68 13.74
C SER A 355 3.63 10.98 14.15
N VAL A 356 3.41 11.44 15.38
CA VAL A 356 4.02 12.67 15.90
C VAL A 356 5.54 12.56 15.91
N VAL A 357 6.10 11.44 16.39
CA VAL A 357 7.55 11.22 16.41
C VAL A 357 8.13 11.26 14.99
N LEU A 358 7.52 10.57 14.03
CA LEU A 358 7.98 10.56 12.64
C LEU A 358 7.90 11.96 11.99
N ILE A 359 6.83 12.72 12.26
CA ILE A 359 6.66 14.10 11.76
C ILE A 359 7.73 15.02 12.37
N VAL A 360 7.97 14.92 13.66
CA VAL A 360 8.99 15.73 14.35
C VAL A 360 10.38 15.40 13.81
N LEU A 361 10.68 14.12 13.60
CA LEU A 361 11.95 13.71 13.00
C LEU A 361 12.10 14.27 11.58
N THR A 362 11.05 14.21 10.75
CA THR A 362 11.07 14.75 9.38
C THR A 362 11.33 16.25 9.39
N LYS A 363 10.67 17.03 10.29
CA LYS A 363 10.92 18.46 10.45
C LYS A 363 12.32 18.77 11.01
N ALA A 364 12.84 17.94 11.89
CA ALA A 364 14.19 18.10 12.41
C ALA A 364 15.26 17.92 11.30
N VAL A 365 15.03 16.96 10.41
CA VAL A 365 15.89 16.75 9.21
C VAL A 365 15.80 17.97 8.29
N GLU A 366 14.63 18.49 8.01
CA GLU A 366 14.44 19.73 7.23
C GLU A 366 15.27 20.88 7.81
N LYS A 367 15.10 21.17 9.11
CA LYS A 367 15.83 22.25 9.78
C LYS A 367 17.36 22.12 9.70
N ARG A 368 17.86 20.88 9.59
CA ARG A 368 19.30 20.60 9.52
C ARG A 368 19.86 20.70 8.10
N TYR A 369 19.09 20.32 7.08
CA TYR A 369 19.53 20.19 5.70
C TYR A 369 18.77 21.12 4.73
N GLY A 370 17.59 21.57 5.06
CA GLY A 370 16.87 22.60 4.32
C GLY A 370 17.54 23.94 4.61
N GLY A 371 18.02 24.62 3.55
CA GLY A 371 18.59 25.96 3.69
C GLY A 371 17.60 26.88 4.41
N LYS A 372 18.10 27.81 5.19
CA LYS A 372 17.29 28.86 5.80
C LYS A 372 16.55 29.61 4.70
N GLU A 373 15.22 29.41 4.64
CA GLU A 373 14.37 30.38 3.99
C GLU A 373 14.45 31.66 4.83
N GLU A 374 15.20 32.66 4.38
CA GLU A 374 15.05 34.05 4.81
C GLU A 374 13.92 34.71 4.04
#